data_d47e715564f9b9b82ee79c10a724e179
#
_entry.id   d47e715564f9b9b82ee79c10a724e179
#
_cell.length_a   1.000
_cell.length_b   1.000
_cell.length_c   1.000
_cell.angle_alpha   90.00
_cell.angle_beta   90.00
_cell.angle_gamma   90.00
#
_symmetry.space_group_name_H-M   'P 1'
#
loop_
_entity.id
_entity.type
_entity.pdbx_description
1 polymer ?
#
loop_
_entity_poly.entity_id
_entity_poly.type
_entity_poly.pdbx_seq_one_letter_code
_entity_poly.pdbx_strand_id
1 'polypeptide(L)'
;MIVIIFVLLAGIIDVGELIFQYTAMHDAAQEGAVYAAIFPQACSQITQRVRSNLHPASPSDIQVSVMVNGVDCSHAAASDACFSKMIDVIVDQPNYDITTPFVGTFLSRQTLHISASASGTILRPLCP
;
A
#
# COMPACT_ATOMS: atom_id res chain seq x y z
N MET A 1 -21.15 32.99 7.34
CA MET A 1 -20.93 32.06 8.45
C MET A 1 -21.23 30.61 8.04
N ILE A 2 -22.45 30.27 7.60
CA ILE A 2 -22.85 28.90 7.23
C ILE A 2 -21.94 28.28 6.16
N VAL A 3 -21.59 29.00 5.11
CA VAL A 3 -20.75 28.53 4.00
C VAL A 3 -19.34 28.11 4.51
N ILE A 4 -18.77 28.88 5.42
CA ILE A 4 -17.45 28.57 5.99
C ILE A 4 -17.50 27.25 6.78
N ILE A 5 -18.56 27.02 7.53
CA ILE A 5 -18.76 25.77 8.28
C ILE A 5 -18.86 24.57 7.32
N PHE A 6 -19.61 24.69 6.22
CA PHE A 6 -19.72 23.63 5.22
C PHE A 6 -18.38 23.32 4.53
N VAL A 7 -17.59 24.34 4.20
CA VAL A 7 -16.25 24.14 3.61
C VAL A 7 -15.32 23.42 4.59
N LEU A 8 -15.35 23.80 5.86
CA LEU A 8 -14.53 23.13 6.89
C LEU A 8 -14.97 21.66 7.09
N LEU A 9 -16.27 21.40 7.14
CA LEU A 9 -16.80 20.04 7.26
C LEU A 9 -16.42 19.16 6.06
N ALA A 10 -16.54 19.69 4.84
CA ALA A 10 -16.14 18.99 3.63
C ALA A 10 -14.63 18.65 3.66
N GLY A 11 -13.78 19.59 4.07
CA GLY A 11 -12.33 19.35 4.20
C GLY A 11 -11.98 18.27 5.23
N ILE A 12 -12.71 18.20 6.34
CA ILE A 12 -12.51 17.15 7.36
C ILE A 12 -12.88 15.77 6.81
N ILE A 13 -13.95 15.67 6.03
CA ILE A 13 -14.37 14.41 5.41
C ILE A 13 -13.31 13.92 4.43
N ASP A 14 -12.79 14.78 3.54
CA ASP A 14 -11.74 14.40 2.57
C ASP A 14 -10.46 13.91 3.25
N VAL A 15 -10.02 14.62 4.29
CA VAL A 15 -8.83 14.20 5.06
C VAL A 15 -9.10 12.86 5.76
N GLY A 16 -10.32 12.65 6.28
CA GLY A 16 -10.72 11.40 6.91
C GLY A 16 -10.67 10.22 5.93
N GLU A 17 -11.18 10.39 4.71
CA GLU A 17 -11.14 9.37 3.66
C GLU A 17 -9.70 9.05 3.24
N LEU A 18 -8.85 10.07 3.09
CA LEU A 18 -7.45 9.90 2.75
C LEU A 18 -6.69 9.09 3.81
N ILE A 19 -6.88 9.42 5.10
CA ILE A 19 -6.25 8.70 6.21
C ILE A 19 -6.75 7.26 6.25
N PHE A 20 -8.05 7.04 6.06
CA PHE A 20 -8.64 5.70 6.03
C PHE A 20 -8.05 4.86 4.88
N GLN A 21 -7.95 5.41 3.69
CA GLN A 21 -7.36 4.74 2.53
C GLN A 21 -5.88 4.39 2.77
N TYR A 22 -5.10 5.34 3.28
CA TYR A 22 -3.70 5.11 3.62
C TYR A 22 -3.55 4.00 4.67
N THR A 23 -4.36 4.01 5.73
CA THR A 23 -4.32 2.99 6.78
C THR A 23 -4.67 1.62 6.23
N ALA A 24 -5.70 1.52 5.38
CA ALA A 24 -6.09 0.26 4.75
C ALA A 24 -4.97 -0.30 3.83
N MET A 25 -4.29 0.55 3.08
CA MET A 25 -3.14 0.16 2.26
C MET A 25 -1.96 -0.31 3.11
N HIS A 26 -1.69 0.38 4.21
CA HIS A 26 -0.62 0.03 5.15
C HIS A 26 -0.90 -1.31 5.83
N ASP A 27 -2.13 -1.55 6.31
CA ASP A 27 -2.53 -2.80 6.93
C ASP A 27 -2.44 -3.97 5.93
N ALA A 28 -2.87 -3.76 4.69
CA ALA A 28 -2.74 -4.75 3.62
C ALA A 28 -1.27 -5.07 3.31
N ALA A 29 -0.39 -4.06 3.28
CA ALA A 29 1.05 -4.25 3.10
C ALA A 29 1.67 -5.05 4.26
N GLN A 30 1.27 -4.78 5.50
CA GLN A 30 1.73 -5.53 6.69
C GLN A 30 1.32 -7.01 6.61
N GLU A 31 0.07 -7.30 6.26
CA GLU A 31 -0.39 -8.69 6.08
C GLU A 31 0.40 -9.40 4.99
N GLY A 32 0.68 -8.71 3.88
CA GLY A 32 1.55 -9.22 2.83
C GLY A 32 2.96 -9.51 3.31
N ALA A 33 3.56 -8.59 4.07
CA ALA A 33 4.92 -8.74 4.60
C ALA A 33 5.04 -9.90 5.62
N VAL A 34 4.04 -10.09 6.49
CA VAL A 34 3.97 -11.21 7.43
C VAL A 34 3.92 -12.55 6.68
N TYR A 35 3.09 -12.65 5.64
CA TYR A 35 3.02 -13.86 4.82
C TYR A 35 4.34 -14.10 4.07
N ALA A 36 4.90 -13.06 3.49
CA ALA A 36 6.16 -13.09 2.75
C ALA A 36 7.37 -13.47 3.61
N ALA A 37 7.36 -13.14 4.91
CA ALA A 37 8.41 -13.56 5.85
C ALA A 37 8.53 -15.08 5.97
N ILE A 38 7.45 -15.82 5.69
CA ILE A 38 7.42 -17.28 5.76
C ILE A 38 7.58 -17.90 4.35
N PHE A 39 6.98 -17.26 3.35
CA PHE A 39 6.95 -17.72 1.95
C PHE A 39 7.47 -16.65 0.98
N PRO A 40 8.78 -16.30 1.05
CA PRO A 40 9.32 -15.15 0.33
C PRO A 40 9.33 -15.28 -1.20
N GLN A 41 9.23 -16.51 -1.73
CA GLN A 41 9.19 -16.78 -3.17
C GLN A 41 7.76 -16.91 -3.73
N ALA A 42 6.74 -16.86 -2.88
CA ALA A 42 5.35 -17.00 -3.29
C ALA A 42 4.74 -15.66 -3.76
N CYS A 43 5.40 -14.98 -4.70
CA CYS A 43 5.09 -13.62 -5.13
C CYS A 43 3.61 -13.40 -5.51
N SER A 44 3.03 -14.32 -6.26
CA SER A 44 1.62 -14.23 -6.66
C SER A 44 0.67 -14.34 -5.47
N GLN A 45 0.99 -15.20 -4.50
CA GLN A 45 0.19 -15.40 -3.29
C GLN A 45 0.31 -14.21 -2.34
N ILE A 46 1.51 -13.63 -2.22
CA ILE A 46 1.74 -12.40 -1.46
C ILE A 46 0.87 -11.27 -2.03
N THR A 47 0.96 -11.04 -3.33
CA THR A 47 0.17 -10.02 -4.02
C THR A 47 -1.34 -10.26 -3.86
N GLN A 48 -1.79 -11.51 -3.96
CA GLN A 48 -3.19 -11.87 -3.76
C GLN A 48 -3.65 -11.60 -2.31
N ARG A 49 -2.80 -11.90 -1.33
CA ARG A 49 -3.07 -11.59 0.09
C ARG A 49 -3.25 -10.10 0.31
N VAL A 50 -2.32 -9.29 -0.19
CA VAL A 50 -2.42 -7.84 -0.12
C VAL A 50 -3.73 -7.36 -0.74
N ARG A 51 -4.05 -7.79 -1.95
CA ARG A 51 -5.27 -7.39 -2.67
C ARG A 51 -6.55 -7.83 -1.96
N SER A 52 -6.57 -9.01 -1.32
CA SER A 52 -7.74 -9.50 -0.59
C SER A 52 -8.01 -8.73 0.71
N ASN A 53 -7.00 -8.07 1.27
CA ASN A 53 -7.12 -7.22 2.45
C ASN A 53 -7.40 -5.75 2.11
N LEU A 54 -7.26 -5.36 0.85
CA LEU A 54 -7.71 -4.06 0.39
C LEU A 54 -9.25 -4.02 0.35
N HIS A 55 -9.82 -2.89 0.73
CA HIS A 55 -11.27 -2.73 0.75
C HIS A 55 -11.87 -2.99 -0.65
N PRO A 56 -13.06 -3.63 -0.77
CA PRO A 56 -13.69 -3.90 -2.07
C PRO A 56 -14.01 -2.65 -2.89
N ALA A 57 -14.04 -1.47 -2.25
CA ALA A 57 -14.15 -0.17 -2.91
C ALA A 57 -12.81 0.42 -3.34
N SER A 58 -11.70 -0.32 -3.15
CA SER A 58 -10.38 0.15 -3.58
C SER A 58 -10.31 0.25 -5.10
N PRO A 59 -9.77 1.35 -5.62
CA PRO A 59 -9.64 1.57 -7.06
C PRO A 59 -8.86 0.48 -7.76
N SER A 60 -9.20 0.21 -9.00
CA SER A 60 -8.54 -0.80 -9.84
C SER A 60 -7.09 -0.47 -10.19
N ASP A 61 -6.64 0.76 -9.94
CA ASP A 61 -5.31 1.26 -10.25
C ASP A 61 -4.27 1.02 -9.14
N ILE A 62 -4.63 0.33 -8.05
CA ILE A 62 -3.69 -0.03 -6.99
C ILE A 62 -2.68 -1.04 -7.50
N GLN A 63 -1.41 -0.66 -7.39
CA GLN A 63 -0.26 -1.49 -7.72
C GLN A 63 0.34 -2.07 -6.45
N VAL A 64 0.72 -3.34 -6.51
CA VAL A 64 1.39 -4.04 -5.41
C VAL A 64 2.74 -4.51 -5.91
N SER A 65 3.80 -4.05 -5.28
CA SER A 65 5.18 -4.44 -5.55
C SER A 65 5.78 -5.17 -4.35
N VAL A 66 6.42 -6.28 -4.60
CA VAL A 66 7.08 -7.10 -3.57
C VAL A 66 8.56 -7.16 -3.89
N MET A 67 9.39 -6.64 -2.99
CA MET A 67 10.85 -6.63 -3.12
C MET A 67 11.46 -7.58 -2.10
N VAL A 68 12.34 -8.44 -2.56
CA VAL A 68 13.06 -9.42 -1.73
C VAL A 68 14.53 -9.04 -1.77
N ASN A 69 15.08 -8.62 -0.63
CA ASN A 69 16.46 -8.15 -0.52
C ASN A 69 16.81 -7.05 -1.55
N GLY A 70 15.83 -6.16 -1.86
CA GLY A 70 15.99 -5.08 -2.84
C GLY A 70 15.83 -5.49 -4.30
N VAL A 71 15.50 -6.77 -4.57
CA VAL A 71 15.23 -7.30 -5.92
C VAL A 71 13.74 -7.58 -6.04
N ASP A 72 13.15 -7.32 -7.21
CA ASP A 72 11.76 -7.70 -7.45
C ASP A 72 11.55 -9.20 -7.21
N CYS A 73 10.46 -9.54 -6.50
CA CYS A 73 10.17 -10.90 -6.09
C CYS A 73 10.19 -11.91 -7.25
N SER A 74 9.76 -11.50 -8.44
CA SER A 74 9.73 -12.37 -9.63
C SER A 74 11.11 -12.72 -10.16
N HIS A 75 12.14 -11.95 -9.78
CA HIS A 75 13.53 -12.10 -10.22
C HIS A 75 14.48 -12.49 -9.07
N ALA A 76 13.96 -12.57 -7.83
CA ALA A 76 14.76 -12.87 -6.65
C ALA A 76 15.28 -14.32 -6.67
N ALA A 77 16.58 -14.49 -6.50
CA ALA A 77 17.19 -15.80 -6.37
C ALA A 77 16.91 -16.43 -5.00
N ALA A 78 17.11 -17.73 -4.85
CA ALA A 78 16.95 -18.41 -3.57
C ALA A 78 17.90 -17.87 -2.48
N SER A 79 19.06 -17.36 -2.88
CA SER A 79 20.03 -16.69 -2.01
C SER A 79 19.53 -15.33 -1.47
N ASP A 80 18.59 -14.68 -2.16
CA ASP A 80 17.99 -13.43 -1.72
C ASP A 80 16.75 -13.68 -0.86
N ALA A 81 16.05 -14.77 -1.11
CA ALA A 81 14.81 -15.16 -0.43
C ALA A 81 15.06 -16.12 0.75
N CYS A 82 16.00 -15.80 1.62
CA CYS A 82 16.40 -16.68 2.71
C CYS A 82 16.48 -15.95 4.08
N PHE A 83 16.67 -16.70 5.14
CA PHE A 83 16.69 -16.22 6.52
C PHE A 83 17.56 -14.96 6.71
N SER A 84 17.06 -14.03 7.53
CA SER A 84 17.72 -12.75 7.86
C SER A 84 17.77 -11.72 6.72
N LYS A 85 17.25 -12.02 5.53
CA LYS A 85 17.08 -11.03 4.46
C LYS A 85 15.80 -10.20 4.66
N MET A 86 15.79 -9.02 4.08
CA MET A 86 14.62 -8.13 4.15
C MET A 86 13.63 -8.42 3.02
N ILE A 87 12.37 -8.24 3.32
CA ILE A 87 11.30 -8.22 2.34
C ILE A 87 10.48 -6.96 2.54
N ASP A 88 10.20 -6.27 1.44
CA ASP A 88 9.40 -5.05 1.42
C ASP A 88 8.17 -5.24 0.54
N VAL A 89 7.01 -4.94 1.09
CA VAL A 89 5.74 -4.94 0.36
C VAL A 89 5.28 -3.50 0.24
N ILE A 90 5.13 -3.04 -0.98
CA ILE A 90 4.75 -1.68 -1.32
C ILE A 90 3.39 -1.72 -2.01
N VAL A 91 2.45 -0.95 -1.49
CA VAL A 91 1.12 -0.75 -2.07
C VAL A 91 1.04 0.69 -2.55
N ASP A 92 0.82 0.88 -3.82
CA ASP A 92 0.91 2.15 -4.50
C ASP A 92 -0.38 2.48 -5.23
N GLN A 93 -0.90 3.68 -5.04
CA GLN A 93 -2.07 4.21 -5.73
C GLN A 93 -1.69 5.54 -6.38
N PRO A 94 -1.37 5.54 -7.69
CA PRO A 94 -0.88 6.73 -8.37
C PRO A 94 -1.94 7.82 -8.53
N ASN A 95 -3.22 7.45 -8.63
CA ASN A 95 -4.30 8.37 -8.93
C ASN A 95 -5.44 8.22 -7.91
N TYR A 96 -5.23 8.72 -6.71
CA TYR A 96 -6.31 8.84 -5.73
C TYR A 96 -7.12 10.11 -6.02
N ASP A 97 -8.39 9.95 -6.38
CA ASP A 97 -9.28 11.07 -6.66
C ASP A 97 -9.76 11.73 -5.37
N ILE A 98 -9.57 13.05 -5.29
CA ILE A 98 -10.10 13.86 -4.19
C ILE A 98 -11.57 14.14 -4.48
N THR A 99 -12.47 13.71 -3.59
CA THR A 99 -13.91 13.73 -3.81
C THR A 99 -14.48 15.15 -3.80
N THR A 100 -13.88 16.08 -3.03
CA THR A 100 -14.39 17.45 -2.96
C THR A 100 -13.63 18.40 -3.88
N PRO A 101 -14.34 19.23 -4.67
CA PRO A 101 -13.73 20.18 -5.60
C PRO A 101 -12.95 21.29 -4.89
N PHE A 102 -13.20 21.54 -3.61
CA PHE A 102 -12.56 22.62 -2.86
C PHE A 102 -11.08 22.33 -2.55
N VAL A 103 -10.76 21.12 -2.12
CA VAL A 103 -9.39 20.72 -1.81
C VAL A 103 -8.56 20.64 -3.10
N GLY A 104 -9.14 20.12 -4.18
CA GLY A 104 -8.51 20.08 -5.49
C GLY A 104 -8.17 21.48 -6.04
N THR A 105 -9.02 22.48 -5.78
CA THR A 105 -8.79 23.86 -6.19
C THR A 105 -7.60 24.49 -5.42
N PHE A 106 -7.47 24.22 -4.14
CA PHE A 106 -6.35 24.72 -3.32
C PHE A 106 -5.03 24.04 -3.69
N LEU A 107 -5.02 22.73 -3.96
CA LEU A 107 -3.84 21.96 -4.31
C LEU A 107 -3.48 22.08 -5.80
N SER A 108 -4.32 22.71 -6.62
CA SER A 108 -4.21 22.77 -8.10
C SER A 108 -4.09 21.39 -8.76
N ARG A 109 -4.55 20.33 -8.06
CA ARG A 109 -4.56 18.93 -8.51
C ARG A 109 -5.79 18.24 -7.94
N GLN A 110 -6.45 17.42 -8.76
CA GLN A 110 -7.59 16.59 -8.33
C GLN A 110 -7.19 15.16 -7.98
N THR A 111 -5.96 14.78 -8.27
CA THR A 111 -5.42 13.46 -7.98
C THR A 111 -4.21 13.54 -7.06
N LEU A 112 -4.10 12.62 -6.14
CA LEU A 112 -2.98 12.49 -5.20
C LEU A 112 -2.35 11.11 -5.34
N HIS A 113 -1.02 11.04 -5.27
CA HIS A 113 -0.29 9.79 -5.20
C HIS A 113 -0.18 9.35 -3.74
N ILE A 114 -0.70 8.16 -3.44
CA ILE A 114 -0.62 7.56 -2.11
C ILE A 114 0.21 6.28 -2.20
N SER A 115 1.17 6.13 -1.31
CA SER A 115 1.98 4.92 -1.19
C SER A 115 2.10 4.50 0.26
N ALA A 116 1.93 3.22 0.51
CA ALA A 116 2.14 2.63 1.83
C ALA A 116 3.05 1.40 1.69
N SER A 117 3.96 1.21 2.64
CA SER A 117 4.88 0.09 2.62
C SER A 117 5.01 -0.55 3.99
N ALA A 118 5.30 -1.84 3.98
CA ALA A 118 5.64 -2.60 5.16
C ALA A 118 6.85 -3.48 4.88
N SER A 119 7.79 -3.50 5.83
CA SER A 119 9.01 -4.29 5.75
C SER A 119 8.98 -5.43 6.75
N GLY A 120 9.52 -6.57 6.38
CA GLY A 120 9.66 -7.73 7.24
C GLY A 120 11.02 -8.39 7.08
N THR A 121 11.37 -9.25 8.04
CA THR A 121 12.56 -10.09 7.94
C THR A 121 12.13 -11.51 7.57
N ILE A 122 12.79 -12.11 6.61
CA ILE A 122 12.51 -13.48 6.17
C ILE A 122 12.93 -14.46 7.27
N LEU A 123 11.99 -15.30 7.69
CA LEU A 123 12.17 -16.28 8.76
C LEU A 123 12.52 -17.68 8.21
N ARG A 124 12.17 -17.96 6.97
CA ARG A 124 12.41 -19.21 6.25
C ARG A 124 12.49 -18.95 4.74
N PRO A 125 13.21 -19.77 3.95
CA PRO A 125 14.10 -20.86 4.34
C PRO A 125 15.45 -20.37 4.87
N LEU A 126 16.26 -21.29 5.36
CA LEU A 126 17.69 -21.00 5.64
C LEU A 126 18.42 -20.75 4.31
N CYS A 127 19.42 -19.88 4.33
CA CYS A 127 20.24 -19.62 3.15
C CYS A 127 21.02 -20.91 2.75
N PRO A 128 21.08 -21.18 1.45
CA PRO A 128 21.86 -22.30 0.93
C PRO A 128 23.36 -22.15 1.17
#